data_c9f87cb20a335367dd36c54ee0e192a6
#
_entry.id   c9f87cb20a335367dd36c54ee0e192a6
#
_cell.length_a   1.000
_cell.length_b   1.000
_cell.length_c   1.000
_cell.angle_alpha   90.00
_cell.angle_beta   90.00
_cell.angle_gamma   90.00
#
_symmetry.space_group_name_H-M   'P 1'
#
loop_
_entity.id
_entity.type
_entity.pdbx_description
1 polymer ?
#
loop_
_entity_poly.entity_id
_entity_poly.type
_entity_poly.pdbx_seq_one_letter_code
_entity_poly.pdbx_strand_id
1 'polypeptide(L)'
;MQLHEIYLELRPEDIAYVKFIVESYEAVGIIRTVDRRKAVIVFLVVEDFLPVARALVAALHEEIQLNEIPRSPDVGDDWLMNELATEATEDR
;
A
#
# COMPACT_ATOMS: atom_id res chain seq x y z
N MET A 1 -5.62 -16.46 -9.02
CA MET A 1 -4.57 -15.49 -8.69
C MET A 1 -4.78 -14.97 -7.28
N GLN A 2 -3.75 -14.94 -6.49
CA GLN A 2 -3.86 -14.54 -5.10
C GLN A 2 -3.17 -13.22 -4.86
N LEU A 3 -3.86 -12.31 -4.17
CA LEU A 3 -3.30 -11.03 -3.79
C LEU A 3 -2.87 -11.06 -2.33
N HIS A 4 -1.73 -10.47 -2.07
CA HIS A 4 -1.23 -10.31 -0.72
C HIS A 4 -1.31 -8.84 -0.33
N GLU A 5 -1.64 -8.61 0.92
CA GLU A 5 -1.77 -7.26 1.47
C GLU A 5 -0.64 -7.02 2.46
N ILE A 6 0.16 -6.01 2.18
CA ILE A 6 1.23 -5.61 3.10
C ILE A 6 0.85 -4.23 3.61
N TYR A 7 0.54 -4.14 4.89
CA TYR A 7 0.15 -2.88 5.51
C TYR A 7 1.36 -2.17 6.05
N LEU A 8 1.50 -0.91 5.69
CA LEU A 8 2.68 -0.12 6.03
C LEU A 8 2.25 1.19 6.70
N GLU A 9 2.93 1.52 7.78
CA GLU A 9 2.76 2.79 8.46
C GLU A 9 4.00 3.64 8.20
N LEU A 10 3.80 4.88 7.79
CA LEU A 10 4.89 5.75 7.44
C LEU A 10 4.49 7.20 7.68
N ARG A 11 5.38 8.12 7.36
CA ARG A 11 5.10 9.54 7.53
C ARG A 11 4.25 10.01 6.35
N PRO A 12 3.26 10.88 6.60
CA PRO A 12 2.40 11.35 5.50
C PRO A 12 3.18 11.94 4.33
N GLU A 13 4.25 12.66 4.62
CA GLU A 13 5.03 13.31 3.57
C GLU A 13 5.79 12.31 2.69
N ASP A 14 5.90 11.05 3.12
CA ASP A 14 6.62 10.03 2.36
C ASP A 14 5.69 9.16 1.53
N ILE A 15 4.38 9.31 1.66
CA ILE A 15 3.44 8.46 0.94
C ILE A 15 3.62 8.59 -0.57
N ALA A 16 3.73 9.82 -1.05
CA ALA A 16 3.87 10.05 -2.49
C ALA A 16 5.16 9.44 -3.02
N TYR A 17 6.23 9.53 -2.24
CA TYR A 17 7.51 8.96 -2.64
C TYR A 17 7.42 7.43 -2.76
N VAL A 18 6.83 6.79 -1.74
CA VAL A 18 6.68 5.34 -1.76
C VAL A 18 5.82 4.90 -2.94
N LYS A 19 4.73 5.62 -3.17
CA LYS A 19 3.85 5.30 -4.28
C LYS A 19 4.59 5.42 -5.61
N PHE A 20 5.37 6.49 -5.77
CA PHE A 20 6.16 6.69 -6.99
C PHE A 20 7.15 5.55 -7.21
N ILE A 21 7.86 5.16 -6.16
CA ILE A 21 8.85 4.09 -6.26
C ILE A 21 8.19 2.76 -6.63
N VAL A 22 7.10 2.42 -5.93
CA VAL A 22 6.41 1.16 -6.20
C VAL A 22 5.87 1.12 -7.62
N GLU A 23 5.28 2.22 -8.06
CA GLU A 23 4.67 2.25 -9.39
C GLU A 23 5.70 2.26 -10.50
N SER A 24 6.95 2.54 -10.19
CA SER A 24 8.01 2.44 -11.19
C SER A 24 8.40 0.99 -11.47
N TYR A 25 7.96 0.05 -10.65
CA TYR A 25 8.18 -1.38 -10.85
C TYR A 25 6.91 -1.98 -11.41
N GLU A 26 6.85 -2.10 -12.72
CA GLU A 26 5.65 -2.60 -13.39
C GLU A 26 5.28 -3.99 -12.86
N ALA A 27 4.00 -4.22 -12.70
CA ALA A 27 3.43 -5.52 -12.36
C ALA A 27 3.72 -6.01 -10.96
N VAL A 28 4.48 -5.27 -10.15
CA VAL A 28 4.74 -5.72 -8.77
C VAL A 28 3.50 -5.59 -7.92
N GLY A 29 2.81 -4.46 -8.01
CA GLY A 29 1.61 -4.25 -7.22
C GLY A 29 1.18 -2.80 -7.25
N ILE A 30 0.22 -2.49 -6.41
CA ILE A 30 -0.30 -1.12 -6.32
C ILE A 30 -0.39 -0.70 -4.86
N ILE A 31 -0.34 0.61 -4.65
CA ILE A 31 -0.43 1.21 -3.34
C ILE A 31 -1.79 1.89 -3.22
N ARG A 32 -2.45 1.67 -2.08
CA ARG A 32 -3.69 2.37 -1.74
C ARG A 32 -3.58 2.94 -0.35
N THR A 33 -4.14 4.11 -0.14
CA THR A 33 -4.16 4.72 1.19
C THR A 33 -5.31 4.12 1.99
N VAL A 34 -4.99 3.54 3.14
CA VAL A 34 -5.98 2.94 4.02
C VAL A 34 -6.49 3.96 5.02
N ASP A 35 -5.57 4.70 5.63
CA ASP A 35 -5.93 5.70 6.63
C ASP A 35 -5.00 6.89 6.44
N ARG A 36 -5.56 7.97 5.92
CA ARG A 36 -4.76 9.15 5.61
C ARG A 36 -4.23 9.84 6.85
N ARG A 37 -5.02 9.83 7.91
CA ARG A 37 -4.62 10.50 9.16
C ARG A 37 -3.46 9.78 9.83
N LYS A 38 -3.51 8.46 9.85
CA LYS A 38 -2.47 7.65 10.47
C LYS A 38 -1.34 7.34 9.51
N ALA A 39 -1.49 7.78 8.26
CA ALA A 39 -0.51 7.49 7.22
C ALA A 39 -0.27 6.00 7.07
N VAL A 40 -1.36 5.27 6.93
CA VAL A 40 -1.32 3.83 6.71
C VAL A 40 -1.70 3.56 5.27
N ILE A 41 -0.87 2.80 4.58
CA ILE A 41 -1.12 2.39 3.21
C ILE A 41 -1.11 0.88 3.14
N VAL A 42 -1.67 0.34 2.07
CA VAL A 42 -1.57 -1.08 1.78
C VAL A 42 -0.92 -1.27 0.43
N PHE A 43 0.01 -2.21 0.39
CA PHE A 43 0.70 -2.60 -0.82
C PHE A 43 0.05 -3.91 -1.28
N LEU A 44 -0.69 -3.86 -2.38
CA LEU A 44 -1.38 -5.03 -2.92
C LEU A 44 -0.47 -5.68 -3.95
N VAL A 45 -0.09 -6.92 -3.69
CA VAL A 45 0.94 -7.61 -4.47
C VAL A 45 0.40 -8.94 -4.96
N VAL A 46 0.61 -9.24 -6.26
CA VAL A 46 0.33 -10.58 -6.76
C VAL A 46 1.39 -11.54 -6.22
N GLU A 47 0.95 -12.76 -5.96
CA GLU A 47 1.79 -13.74 -5.29
C GLU A 47 3.13 -13.95 -5.99
N ASP A 48 3.15 -13.96 -7.30
CA ASP A 48 4.36 -14.21 -8.06
C ASP A 48 5.44 -13.17 -7.80
N PHE A 49 5.04 -11.98 -7.43
CA PHE A 49 5.99 -10.88 -7.20
C PHE A 49 6.19 -10.56 -5.72
N LEU A 50 5.68 -11.42 -4.84
CA LEU A 50 5.81 -11.17 -3.41
C LEU A 50 7.28 -11.04 -2.97
N PRO A 51 8.21 -11.89 -3.43
CA PRO A 51 9.61 -11.73 -3.03
C PRO A 51 10.18 -10.38 -3.46
N VAL A 52 9.81 -9.91 -4.64
CA VAL A 52 10.27 -8.60 -5.12
C VAL A 52 9.69 -7.49 -4.24
N ALA A 53 8.41 -7.59 -3.92
CA ALA A 53 7.74 -6.61 -3.08
C ALA A 53 8.37 -6.56 -1.70
N ARG A 54 8.69 -7.72 -1.13
CA ARG A 54 9.33 -7.79 0.19
C ARG A 54 10.70 -7.13 0.17
N ALA A 55 11.47 -7.38 -0.89
CA ALA A 55 12.77 -6.75 -1.04
C ALA A 55 12.65 -5.24 -1.16
N LEU A 56 11.64 -4.79 -1.90
CA LEU A 56 11.41 -3.37 -2.08
C LEU A 56 11.03 -2.70 -0.76
N VAL A 57 10.16 -3.33 0.02
CA VAL A 57 9.78 -2.81 1.32
C VAL A 57 11.00 -2.72 2.23
N ALA A 58 11.84 -3.74 2.22
CA ALA A 58 13.04 -3.73 3.05
C ALA A 58 13.98 -2.59 2.65
N ALA A 59 14.12 -2.35 1.35
CA ALA A 59 14.97 -1.27 0.86
C ALA A 59 14.40 0.09 1.28
N LEU A 60 13.10 0.27 1.18
CA LEU A 60 12.46 1.51 1.58
C LEU A 60 12.58 1.74 3.08
N HIS A 61 12.52 0.67 3.86
CA HIS A 61 12.68 0.76 5.31
C HIS A 61 14.05 1.34 5.68
N GLU A 62 15.04 1.13 4.84
CA GLU A 62 16.38 1.67 5.07
C GLU A 62 16.46 3.17 4.74
N GLU A 63 15.56 3.66 3.91
CA GLU A 63 15.61 5.06 3.46
C GLU A 63 14.73 5.98 4.28
N ILE A 64 13.55 5.50 4.68
CA ILE A 64 12.56 6.32 5.35
C ILE A 64 11.99 5.57 6.55
N GLN A 65 11.25 6.29 7.38
CA GLN A 65 10.53 5.67 8.49
C GLN A 65 9.31 4.95 7.95
N LEU A 66 9.42 3.65 7.83
CA LEU A 66 8.37 2.83 7.25
C LEU A 66 8.37 1.51 8.00
N ASN A 67 7.22 1.13 8.54
CA ASN A 67 7.10 -0.09 9.31
C ASN A 67 5.92 -0.90 8.83
N GLU A 68 6.14 -2.20 8.73
CA GLU A 68 5.04 -3.09 8.41
C GLU A 68 4.22 -3.31 9.67
N ILE A 69 2.89 -3.21 9.51
CA ILE A 69 1.97 -3.39 10.62
C ILE A 69 0.97 -4.47 10.26
N PRO A 70 0.34 -5.10 11.25
CA PRO A 70 -0.70 -6.07 10.96
C PRO A 70 -1.95 -5.37 10.44
N ARG A 71 -2.79 -6.12 9.75
CA ARG A 71 -4.05 -5.59 9.29
C ARG A 71 -4.89 -5.14 10.48
N SER A 72 -5.33 -3.89 10.44
CA SER A 72 -6.13 -3.36 11.52
C SER A 72 -7.54 -3.97 11.50
N PRO A 73 -8.11 -4.32 12.65
CA PRO A 73 -9.49 -4.79 12.70
C PRO A 73 -10.48 -3.75 12.18
N ASP A 74 -10.10 -2.46 12.25
CA ASP A 74 -10.96 -1.38 11.80
C ASP A 74 -11.04 -1.30 10.27
N VAL A 75 -10.07 -1.89 9.59
CA VAL A 75 -10.03 -1.82 8.12
C VAL A 75 -11.17 -2.65 7.52
N GLY A 76 -11.38 -3.85 8.05
CA GLY A 76 -12.40 -4.74 7.53
C GLY A 76 -12.10 -5.20 6.11
N ASP A 77 -13.02 -5.95 5.54
CA ASP A 77 -12.86 -6.46 4.19
C ASP A 77 -13.42 -5.50 3.15
N ASP A 78 -14.12 -4.47 3.58
CA ASP A 78 -14.82 -3.56 2.68
C ASP A 78 -14.01 -2.34 2.28
N TRP A 79 -12.82 -2.15 2.88
CA TRP A 79 -12.08 -0.92 2.65
C TRP A 79 -11.74 -0.72 1.17
N LEU A 80 -11.40 -1.79 0.49
CA LEU A 80 -11.03 -1.70 -0.93
C LEU A 80 -12.24 -1.28 -1.76
N MET A 81 -13.40 -1.84 -1.46
CA MET A 81 -14.61 -1.47 -2.18
C MET A 81 -14.98 -0.03 -1.91
N ASN A 82 -14.81 0.43 -0.68
CA ASN A 82 -15.06 1.82 -0.32
C ASN A 82 -14.10 2.75 -1.06
N GLU A 83 -12.85 2.35 -1.18
CA GLU A 83 -11.85 3.12 -1.91
C GLU A 83 -12.26 3.27 -3.38
N LEU A 84 -12.65 2.16 -3.99
CA LEU A 84 -13.07 2.17 -5.38
C LEU A 84 -14.33 3.01 -5.58
N ALA A 85 -15.27 2.92 -4.67
CA ALA A 85 -16.49 3.71 -4.73
C ALA A 85 -16.18 5.20 -4.63
N THR A 86 -15.25 5.56 -3.76
CA THR A 86 -14.84 6.95 -3.59
C THR A 86 -14.20 7.47 -4.87
N GLU A 87 -13.33 6.67 -5.47
CA GLU A 87 -12.69 7.06 -6.71
C GLU A 87 -13.71 7.26 -7.83
N ALA A 88 -14.67 6.36 -7.92
CA ALA A 88 -15.73 6.48 -8.92
C ALA A 88 -16.55 7.74 -8.70
N THR A 89 -16.79 8.10 -7.45
CA THR A 89 -17.57 9.28 -7.11
C THR A 89 -16.81 10.55 -7.47
N GLU A 90 -15.51 10.56 -7.24
CA GLU A 90 -14.67 11.71 -7.50
C GLU A 90 -14.43 11.94 -8.97
N ASP A 91 -14.63 10.93 -9.75
CA ASP A 91 -14.32 10.95 -11.18
C ASP A 91 -15.48 11.50 -11.99
N ARG A 92 -15.93 12.69 -11.68
CA ARG A 92 -17.03 13.31 -12.38
C ARG A 92 -16.57 14.49 -13.20
#